data_5b9394b55bb251fb08def36a5592dc57
#
_entry.id   5b9394b55bb251fb08def36a5592dc57
#
_cell.length_a   1.000
_cell.length_b   1.000
_cell.length_c   1.000
_cell.angle_alpha   90.00
_cell.angle_beta   90.00
_cell.angle_gamma   90.00
#
_symmetry.space_group_name_H-M   'P 1'
#
loop_
_entity.id
_entity.type
_entity.pdbx_description
1 polymer ?
#
loop_
_entity_poly.entity_id
_entity_poly.type
_entity_poly.pdbx_seq_one_letter_code
_entity_poly.pdbx_strand_id
1 'polypeptide(L)'
;VESRGLGDVYKRQVWRFPYVTGQNGGGIFVLFYLIFLVCMGLPVLTMELAVGRASRKSAVMSYKALEKEGSKWHIHGWIAMLGCYMLMMYYTTVSGWMVAYFFKFIKGDFTSGMNTDDTAAAFGNMLADPKQMAFWMIVTVVLGFLVCSRGLQNGLEKISKFMMSALLLLIIVLAVHSITLSGALEGV
;
A
#
# COMPACT_ATOMS: atom_id res chain seq x y z
N VAL A 1 -14.43 -12.38 -0.62
CA VAL A 1 -14.47 -11.00 -1.13
C VAL A 1 -14.20 -9.97 -0.02
N GLU A 2 -14.46 -10.30 1.24
CA GLU A 2 -14.29 -9.38 2.39
C GLU A 2 -12.82 -9.08 2.79
N SER A 3 -11.86 -9.91 2.43
CA SER A 3 -10.46 -9.73 2.87
C SER A 3 -9.62 -8.81 1.97
N ARG A 4 -10.12 -8.43 0.79
CA ARG A 4 -9.33 -7.68 -0.21
C ARG A 4 -9.15 -6.19 0.12
N GLY A 5 -10.15 -5.55 0.73
CA GLY A 5 -10.11 -4.13 1.04
C GLY A 5 -9.19 -3.79 2.22
N LEU A 6 -9.17 -4.61 3.25
CA LEU A 6 -8.38 -4.39 4.47
C LEU A 6 -6.87 -4.57 4.23
N GLY A 7 -6.46 -5.53 3.40
CA GLY A 7 -5.05 -5.77 3.11
C GLY A 7 -4.36 -4.63 2.37
N ASP A 8 -5.06 -3.96 1.47
CA ASP A 8 -4.49 -2.85 0.69
C ASP A 8 -4.39 -1.54 1.50
N VAL A 9 -5.35 -1.28 2.38
CA VAL A 9 -5.32 -0.12 3.29
C VAL A 9 -4.14 -0.23 4.26
N TYR A 10 -3.86 -1.42 4.80
CA TYR A 10 -2.74 -1.64 5.71
C TYR A 10 -1.37 -1.43 5.06
N LYS A 11 -1.16 -1.84 3.81
CA LYS A 11 0.12 -1.69 3.11
C LYS A 11 0.49 -0.23 2.87
N ARG A 12 -0.47 0.64 2.59
CA ARG A 12 -0.23 2.07 2.38
C ARG A 12 0.16 2.80 3.66
N GLN A 13 -0.39 2.39 4.79
CA GLN A 13 -0.19 3.05 6.07
C GLN A 13 1.19 2.78 6.68
N VAL A 14 1.81 1.63 6.37
CA VAL A 14 3.02 1.19 7.04
C VAL A 14 4.25 2.02 6.65
N TRP A 15 4.41 2.41 5.38
CA TRP A 15 5.63 3.12 4.96
C TRP A 15 5.46 4.65 4.85
N ARG A 16 4.32 5.10 4.39
CA ARG A 16 4.08 6.54 4.16
C ARG A 16 3.49 7.25 5.37
N PHE A 17 2.63 6.58 6.10
CA PHE A 17 1.94 7.18 7.24
C PHE A 17 2.90 7.66 8.34
N PRO A 18 3.88 6.87 8.82
CA PRO A 18 4.83 7.35 9.83
C PRO A 18 5.64 8.56 9.36
N TYR A 19 6.06 8.58 8.09
CA TYR A 19 6.79 9.71 7.52
C TYR A 19 5.97 10.99 7.51
N VAL A 20 4.72 10.91 7.02
CA VAL A 20 3.81 12.08 6.99
C VAL A 20 3.45 12.53 8.40
N THR A 21 3.26 11.60 9.33
CA THR A 21 2.99 11.90 10.74
C THR A 21 4.14 12.70 11.37
N GLY A 22 5.38 12.26 11.17
CA GLY A 22 6.56 12.96 11.69
C GLY A 22 6.74 14.36 11.11
N GLN A 23 6.35 14.58 9.85
CA GLN A 23 6.44 15.91 9.22
C GLN A 23 5.30 16.87 9.60
N ASN A 24 4.15 16.39 10.06
CA ASN A 24 2.96 17.19 10.26
C ASN A 24 2.47 17.26 11.73
N GLY A 25 3.39 17.22 12.67
CA GLY A 25 3.07 17.47 14.08
C GLY A 25 2.68 16.22 14.90
N GLY A 26 3.12 15.03 14.45
CA GLY A 26 3.07 13.81 15.26
C GLY A 26 1.67 13.41 15.73
N GLY A 27 1.44 13.45 17.04
CA GLY A 27 0.18 13.01 17.67
C GLY A 27 -1.06 13.79 17.24
N ILE A 28 -0.94 15.10 16.99
CA ILE A 28 -2.05 15.94 16.50
C ILE A 28 -2.51 15.49 15.12
N PHE A 29 -1.59 15.19 14.23
CA PHE A 29 -1.90 14.66 12.90
C PHE A 29 -2.66 13.33 12.99
N VAL A 30 -2.23 12.42 13.89
CA VAL A 30 -2.91 11.14 14.11
C VAL A 30 -4.34 11.34 14.60
N LEU A 31 -4.57 12.29 15.50
CA LEU A 31 -5.90 12.59 16.02
C LEU A 31 -6.85 13.08 14.92
N PHE A 32 -6.41 14.04 14.09
CA PHE A 32 -7.19 14.49 12.94
C PHE A 32 -7.45 13.35 11.95
N TYR A 33 -6.45 12.52 11.68
CA TYR A 33 -6.60 11.34 10.82
C TYR A 33 -7.68 10.40 11.34
N LEU A 34 -7.72 10.12 12.65
CA LEU A 34 -8.75 9.26 13.25
C LEU A 34 -10.14 9.85 13.13
N ILE A 35 -10.29 11.16 13.34
CA ILE A 35 -11.58 11.85 13.16
C ILE A 35 -12.06 11.70 11.72
N PHE A 36 -11.20 11.98 10.72
CA PHE A 36 -11.56 11.83 9.32
C PHE A 36 -11.83 10.37 8.94
N LEU A 37 -11.09 9.41 9.51
CA LEU A 37 -11.32 8.00 9.29
C LEU A 37 -12.72 7.57 9.75
N VAL A 38 -13.15 8.04 10.91
CA VAL A 38 -14.49 7.75 11.45
C VAL A 38 -15.57 8.49 10.67
N CYS A 39 -15.41 9.77 10.42
CA CYS A 39 -16.43 10.60 9.79
C CYS A 39 -16.62 10.35 8.30
N MET A 40 -15.54 10.03 7.58
CA MET A 40 -15.57 9.81 6.12
C MET A 40 -15.24 8.37 5.72
N GLY A 41 -14.24 7.76 6.34
CA GLY A 41 -13.77 6.43 5.98
C GLY A 41 -14.82 5.34 6.23
N LEU A 42 -15.46 5.33 7.40
CA LEU A 42 -16.49 4.35 7.74
C LEU A 42 -17.72 4.44 6.83
N PRO A 43 -18.33 5.63 6.60
CA PRO A 43 -19.47 5.74 5.68
C PRO A 43 -19.12 5.30 4.24
N VAL A 44 -17.98 5.72 3.71
CA VAL A 44 -17.54 5.32 2.37
C VAL A 44 -17.35 3.79 2.29
N LEU A 45 -16.66 3.20 3.25
CA LEU A 45 -16.43 1.75 3.31
C LEU A 45 -17.76 0.97 3.38
N THR A 46 -18.70 1.43 4.22
CA THR A 46 -20.02 0.79 4.35
C THR A 46 -20.83 0.88 3.05
N MET A 47 -20.77 2.01 2.34
CA MET A 47 -21.41 2.16 1.02
C MET A 47 -20.80 1.22 -0.02
N GLU A 48 -19.47 1.12 -0.10
CA GLU A 48 -18.79 0.21 -1.03
C GLU A 48 -19.14 -1.26 -0.76
N LEU A 49 -19.12 -1.65 0.51
CA LEU A 49 -19.51 -3.02 0.90
C LEU A 49 -20.98 -3.31 0.63
N ALA A 50 -21.88 -2.34 0.82
CA ALA A 50 -23.30 -2.48 0.52
C ALA A 50 -23.54 -2.70 -0.99
N VAL A 51 -22.89 -1.91 -1.85
CA VAL A 51 -22.96 -2.05 -3.31
C VAL A 51 -22.38 -3.41 -3.74
N GLY A 52 -21.26 -3.81 -3.19
CA GLY A 52 -20.63 -5.10 -3.48
C GLY A 52 -21.51 -6.30 -3.08
N ARG A 53 -22.15 -6.23 -1.91
CA ARG A 53 -23.08 -7.28 -1.42
C ARG A 53 -24.35 -7.36 -2.24
N ALA A 54 -24.94 -6.22 -2.55
CA ALA A 54 -26.21 -6.17 -3.28
C ALA A 54 -26.08 -6.72 -4.71
N SER A 55 -24.98 -6.42 -5.37
CA SER A 55 -24.80 -6.80 -6.78
C SER A 55 -24.13 -8.15 -7.00
N ARG A 56 -23.16 -8.51 -6.11
CA ARG A 56 -22.27 -9.69 -6.25
C ARG A 56 -21.58 -9.77 -7.63
N LYS A 57 -21.31 -8.61 -8.24
CA LYS A 57 -20.70 -8.48 -9.57
C LYS A 57 -19.42 -7.63 -9.50
N SER A 58 -18.71 -7.50 -10.61
CA SER A 58 -17.57 -6.57 -10.72
C SER A 58 -18.03 -5.12 -10.57
N ALA A 59 -17.12 -4.20 -10.25
CA ALA A 59 -17.46 -2.81 -9.94
C ALA A 59 -18.36 -2.17 -11.01
N VAL A 60 -17.99 -2.27 -12.29
CA VAL A 60 -18.78 -1.71 -13.40
C VAL A 60 -20.17 -2.34 -13.50
N MET A 61 -20.22 -3.68 -13.41
CA MET A 61 -21.49 -4.42 -13.51
C MET A 61 -22.38 -4.25 -12.28
N SER A 62 -21.77 -3.90 -11.13
CA SER A 62 -22.50 -3.59 -9.90
C SER A 62 -23.37 -2.35 -10.08
N TYR A 63 -22.78 -1.27 -10.57
CA TYR A 63 -23.53 -0.04 -10.83
C TYR A 63 -24.60 -0.24 -11.88
N LYS A 64 -24.28 -0.94 -12.98
CA LYS A 64 -25.25 -1.26 -14.02
C LYS A 64 -26.42 -2.12 -13.53
N ALA A 65 -26.20 -3.01 -12.57
CA ALA A 65 -27.25 -3.88 -12.01
C ALA A 65 -28.15 -3.18 -10.99
N LEU A 66 -27.65 -2.14 -10.33
CA LEU A 66 -28.36 -1.43 -9.28
C LEU A 66 -28.94 -0.09 -9.73
N GLU A 67 -28.53 0.43 -10.89
CA GLU A 67 -29.05 1.68 -11.41
C GLU A 67 -30.49 1.54 -11.91
N LYS A 68 -31.27 2.63 -11.78
CA LYS A 68 -32.61 2.74 -12.36
C LYS A 68 -32.54 2.97 -13.87
N GLU A 69 -33.58 2.58 -14.59
CA GLU A 69 -33.71 2.87 -16.03
C GLU A 69 -33.58 4.37 -16.31
N GLY A 70 -32.71 4.71 -17.27
CA GLY A 70 -32.36 6.10 -17.60
C GLY A 70 -31.26 6.75 -16.76
N SER A 71 -30.75 6.10 -15.75
CA SER A 71 -29.62 6.54 -14.93
C SER A 71 -28.28 6.28 -15.64
N LYS A 72 -27.26 7.07 -15.30
CA LYS A 72 -25.90 6.95 -15.87
C LYS A 72 -24.84 6.57 -14.82
N TRP A 73 -25.22 5.95 -13.72
CA TRP A 73 -24.30 5.57 -12.65
C TRP A 73 -23.25 4.52 -13.07
N HIS A 74 -23.52 3.75 -14.12
CA HIS A 74 -22.52 2.82 -14.68
C HIS A 74 -21.24 3.53 -15.14
N ILE A 75 -21.33 4.83 -15.51
CA ILE A 75 -20.15 5.63 -15.88
C ILE A 75 -19.19 5.75 -14.69
N HIS A 76 -19.70 5.90 -13.47
CA HIS A 76 -18.89 5.91 -12.26
C HIS A 76 -18.08 4.62 -12.10
N GLY A 77 -18.64 3.47 -12.43
CA GLY A 77 -17.93 2.19 -12.42
C GLY A 77 -16.74 2.16 -13.38
N TRP A 78 -16.87 2.76 -14.56
CA TRP A 78 -15.77 2.89 -15.52
C TRP A 78 -14.68 3.85 -15.04
N ILE A 79 -15.06 4.98 -14.46
CA ILE A 79 -14.13 5.95 -13.88
C ILE A 79 -13.35 5.32 -12.72
N ALA A 80 -14.03 4.57 -11.84
CA ALA A 80 -13.40 3.85 -10.74
C ALA A 80 -12.40 2.80 -11.27
N MET A 81 -12.76 2.08 -12.33
CA MET A 81 -11.85 1.11 -12.95
C MET A 81 -10.61 1.78 -13.56
N LEU A 82 -10.78 2.90 -14.26
CA LEU A 82 -9.66 3.69 -14.75
C LEU A 82 -8.75 4.16 -13.61
N GLY A 83 -9.33 4.66 -12.52
CA GLY A 83 -8.59 5.03 -11.32
C GLY A 83 -7.77 3.87 -10.73
N CYS A 84 -8.34 2.66 -10.69
CA CYS A 84 -7.61 1.47 -10.26
C CYS A 84 -6.43 1.14 -11.19
N TYR A 85 -6.57 1.28 -12.50
CA TYR A 85 -5.46 1.08 -13.44
C TYR A 85 -4.33 2.10 -13.24
N MET A 86 -4.68 3.38 -13.12
CA MET A 86 -3.68 4.43 -12.83
C MET A 86 -2.95 4.18 -11.51
N LEU A 87 -3.69 3.74 -10.50
CA LEU A 87 -3.14 3.38 -9.21
C LEU A 87 -2.20 2.19 -9.30
N MET A 88 -2.55 1.15 -10.05
CA MET A 88 -1.70 -0.03 -10.27
C MET A 88 -0.41 0.33 -11.00
N MET A 89 -0.43 1.22 -11.98
CA MET A 89 0.81 1.71 -12.63
C MET A 89 1.77 2.33 -11.63
N TYR A 90 1.29 3.17 -10.73
CA TYR A 90 2.10 3.76 -9.67
C TYR A 90 2.63 2.70 -8.70
N TYR A 91 1.77 1.80 -8.25
CA TYR A 91 2.17 0.78 -7.25
C TYR A 91 3.15 -0.25 -7.77
N THR A 92 3.06 -0.65 -9.04
CA THR A 92 4.05 -1.57 -9.63
C THR A 92 5.44 -0.93 -9.66
N THR A 93 5.53 0.36 -9.96
CA THR A 93 6.80 1.10 -9.93
C THR A 93 7.37 1.17 -8.50
N VAL A 94 6.56 1.58 -7.53
CA VAL A 94 7.00 1.67 -6.11
C VAL A 94 7.38 0.29 -5.56
N SER A 95 6.64 -0.75 -5.90
CA SER A 95 6.98 -2.12 -5.52
C SER A 95 8.31 -2.57 -6.14
N GLY A 96 8.60 -2.16 -7.38
CA GLY A 96 9.90 -2.37 -8.01
C GLY A 96 11.04 -1.75 -7.22
N TRP A 97 10.87 -0.52 -6.73
CA TRP A 97 11.86 0.13 -5.86
C TRP A 97 12.08 -0.63 -4.57
N MET A 98 11.02 -1.08 -3.92
CA MET A 98 11.12 -1.86 -2.68
C MET A 98 11.89 -3.16 -2.88
N VAL A 99 11.64 -3.88 -3.97
CA VAL A 99 12.37 -5.10 -4.32
C VAL A 99 13.85 -4.79 -4.64
N ALA A 100 14.13 -3.72 -5.38
CA ALA A 100 15.49 -3.28 -5.66
C ALA A 100 16.27 -2.98 -4.38
N TYR A 101 15.66 -2.23 -3.45
CA TYR A 101 16.27 -1.92 -2.16
C TYR A 101 16.50 -3.17 -1.30
N PHE A 102 15.55 -4.09 -1.28
CA PHE A 102 15.72 -5.36 -0.58
C PHE A 102 16.98 -6.10 -1.04
N PHE A 103 17.21 -6.17 -2.35
CA PHE A 103 18.42 -6.79 -2.89
C PHE A 103 19.70 -6.00 -2.61
N LYS A 104 19.64 -4.65 -2.62
CA LYS A 104 20.78 -3.80 -2.23
C LYS A 104 21.15 -4.01 -0.77
N PHE A 105 20.17 -4.14 0.13
CA PHE A 105 20.42 -4.46 1.54
C PHE A 105 21.07 -5.83 1.72
N ILE A 106 20.61 -6.85 1.01
CA ILE A 106 21.20 -8.21 1.05
C ILE A 106 22.66 -8.19 0.56
N LYS A 107 22.94 -7.40 -0.50
CA LYS A 107 24.30 -7.25 -1.04
C LYS A 107 25.23 -6.47 -0.13
N GLY A 108 24.69 -5.75 0.87
CA GLY A 108 25.49 -4.93 1.76
C GLY A 108 25.94 -3.59 1.15
N ASP A 109 25.22 -3.11 0.12
CA ASP A 109 25.52 -1.81 -0.51
C ASP A 109 25.34 -0.64 0.47
N PHE A 110 24.60 -0.85 1.57
CA PHE A 110 24.40 0.13 2.64
C PHE A 110 25.29 -0.22 3.85
N THR A 111 26.36 0.52 4.01
CA THR A 111 27.28 0.40 5.15
C THR A 111 26.90 1.39 6.26
N SER A 112 27.21 1.05 7.52
CA SER A 112 26.90 1.86 8.70
C SER A 112 27.58 3.24 8.75
N GLY A 113 28.39 3.59 7.74
CA GLY A 113 29.05 4.89 7.61
C GLY A 113 28.42 5.82 6.56
N MET A 114 27.33 5.42 5.91
CA MET A 114 26.68 6.26 4.91
C MET A 114 25.87 7.37 5.57
N ASN A 115 26.05 8.60 5.07
CA ASN A 115 25.28 9.77 5.49
C ASN A 115 23.90 9.79 4.81
N THR A 116 23.02 10.66 5.30
CA THR A 116 21.68 10.87 4.73
C THR A 116 21.75 11.28 3.25
N ASP A 117 22.76 12.08 2.89
CA ASP A 117 22.97 12.56 1.53
C ASP A 117 23.40 11.44 0.58
N ASP A 118 24.23 10.49 1.05
CA ASP A 118 24.64 9.32 0.26
C ASP A 118 23.46 8.41 -0.02
N THR A 119 22.56 8.25 0.94
CA THR A 119 21.34 7.45 0.80
C THR A 119 20.36 8.10 -0.19
N ALA A 120 20.21 9.42 -0.12
CA ALA A 120 19.39 10.19 -1.05
C ALA A 120 19.98 10.15 -2.48
N ALA A 121 21.32 10.26 -2.61
CA ALA A 121 22.01 10.14 -3.90
C ALA A 121 21.86 8.72 -4.50
N ALA A 122 21.93 7.66 -3.67
CA ALA A 122 21.73 6.28 -4.12
C ALA A 122 20.30 6.06 -4.67
N PHE A 123 19.29 6.73 -4.07
CA PHE A 123 17.93 6.72 -4.56
C PHE A 123 17.80 7.52 -5.86
N GLY A 124 18.36 8.73 -5.92
CA GLY A 124 18.37 9.57 -7.12
C GLY A 124 19.01 8.88 -8.33
N ASN A 125 20.15 8.20 -8.12
CA ASN A 125 20.83 7.43 -9.15
C ASN A 125 19.99 6.25 -9.66
N MET A 126 19.26 5.59 -8.79
CA MET A 126 18.34 4.51 -9.18
C MET A 126 17.18 5.05 -10.02
N LEU A 127 16.65 6.23 -9.69
CA LEU A 127 15.58 6.88 -10.46
C LEU A 127 16.06 7.39 -11.80
N ALA A 128 17.33 7.77 -11.91
CA ALA A 128 17.94 8.25 -13.15
C ALA A 128 18.25 7.13 -14.16
N ASP A 129 18.25 5.87 -13.72
CA ASP A 129 18.49 4.72 -14.62
C ASP A 129 17.17 4.02 -15.01
N PRO A 130 16.59 4.34 -16.17
CA PRO A 130 15.32 3.77 -16.61
C PRO A 130 15.40 2.26 -16.88
N LYS A 131 16.58 1.73 -17.19
CA LYS A 131 16.78 0.29 -17.44
C LYS A 131 16.68 -0.49 -16.13
N GLN A 132 17.33 0.00 -15.10
CA GLN A 132 17.28 -0.60 -13.77
C GLN A 132 15.86 -0.55 -13.21
N MET A 133 15.17 0.58 -13.36
CA MET A 133 13.76 0.72 -12.94
C MET A 133 12.84 -0.25 -13.68
N ALA A 134 12.96 -0.33 -15.01
CA ALA A 134 12.15 -1.24 -15.82
C ALA A 134 12.41 -2.72 -15.44
N PHE A 135 13.66 -3.09 -15.21
CA PHE A 135 14.01 -4.44 -14.79
C PHE A 135 13.31 -4.82 -13.48
N TRP A 136 13.42 -3.99 -12.44
CA TRP A 136 12.81 -4.29 -11.14
C TRP A 136 11.28 -4.24 -11.18
N MET A 137 10.71 -3.37 -12.01
CA MET A 137 9.26 -3.34 -12.24
C MET A 137 8.79 -4.66 -12.89
N ILE A 138 9.50 -5.16 -13.92
CA ILE A 138 9.18 -6.43 -14.58
C ILE A 138 9.30 -7.59 -13.58
N VAL A 139 10.36 -7.63 -12.77
CA VAL A 139 10.53 -8.65 -11.72
C VAL A 139 9.33 -8.65 -10.77
N THR A 140 8.90 -7.48 -10.32
CA THR A 140 7.74 -7.34 -9.43
C THR A 140 6.45 -7.82 -10.07
N VAL A 141 6.22 -7.48 -11.34
CA VAL A 141 5.04 -7.92 -12.09
C VAL A 141 5.05 -9.43 -12.25
N VAL A 142 6.18 -10.02 -12.64
CA VAL A 142 6.32 -11.49 -12.78
C VAL A 142 6.07 -12.19 -11.44
N LEU A 143 6.64 -11.69 -10.33
CA LEU A 143 6.38 -12.24 -9.00
C LEU A 143 4.89 -12.15 -8.64
N GLY A 144 4.24 -11.02 -8.93
CA GLY A 144 2.81 -10.84 -8.73
C GLY A 144 1.98 -11.85 -9.54
N PHE A 145 2.31 -12.05 -10.81
CA PHE A 145 1.65 -13.04 -11.65
C PHE A 145 1.85 -14.47 -11.14
N LEU A 146 3.06 -14.83 -10.70
CA LEU A 146 3.34 -16.14 -10.11
C LEU A 146 2.51 -16.40 -8.85
N VAL A 147 2.35 -15.39 -8.00
CA VAL A 147 1.48 -15.50 -6.82
C VAL A 147 0.02 -15.65 -7.22
N CYS A 148 -0.46 -14.83 -8.15
CA CYS A 148 -1.84 -14.86 -8.63
C CYS A 148 -2.16 -16.16 -9.38
N SER A 149 -1.21 -16.76 -10.11
CA SER A 149 -1.39 -18.02 -10.83
C SER A 149 -1.69 -19.21 -9.93
N ARG A 150 -1.25 -19.15 -8.65
CA ARG A 150 -1.57 -20.16 -7.62
C ARG A 150 -2.99 -20.07 -7.09
N GLY A 151 -3.78 -19.12 -7.59
CA GLY A 151 -5.16 -18.89 -7.18
C GLY A 151 -5.29 -17.97 -5.95
N LEU A 152 -6.52 -17.45 -5.75
CA LEU A 152 -6.78 -16.46 -4.71
C LEU A 152 -6.64 -17.01 -3.29
N GLN A 153 -7.21 -18.19 -3.04
CA GLN A 153 -7.25 -18.75 -1.68
C GLN A 153 -5.92 -19.39 -1.27
N ASN A 154 -5.28 -20.13 -2.17
CA ASN A 154 -4.05 -20.86 -1.86
C ASN A 154 -2.77 -20.04 -2.13
N GLY A 155 -2.83 -19.06 -3.00
CA GLY A 155 -1.70 -18.19 -3.34
C GLY A 155 -1.74 -16.88 -2.57
N LEU A 156 -2.61 -15.98 -2.99
CA LEU A 156 -2.64 -14.61 -2.50
C LEU A 156 -2.98 -14.50 -1.01
N GLU A 157 -3.99 -15.23 -0.55
CA GLU A 157 -4.46 -15.16 0.85
C GLU A 157 -3.41 -15.73 1.81
N LYS A 158 -2.81 -16.87 1.47
CA LYS A 158 -1.82 -17.52 2.33
C LYS A 158 -0.54 -16.69 2.44
N ILE A 159 -0.05 -16.16 1.30
CA ILE A 159 1.14 -15.30 1.28
C ILE A 159 0.85 -13.98 2.01
N SER A 160 -0.32 -13.37 1.79
CA SER A 160 -0.70 -12.14 2.48
C SER A 160 -0.79 -12.34 4.00
N LYS A 161 -1.38 -13.42 4.48
CA LYS A 161 -1.43 -13.73 5.93
C LYS A 161 -0.04 -13.88 6.53
N PHE A 162 0.86 -14.60 5.87
CA PHE A 162 2.23 -14.76 6.32
C PHE A 162 2.98 -13.42 6.36
N MET A 163 2.90 -12.64 5.27
CA MET A 163 3.56 -11.34 5.19
C MET A 163 2.99 -10.33 6.19
N MET A 164 1.68 -10.33 6.43
CA MET A 164 1.05 -9.46 7.42
C MET A 164 1.49 -9.81 8.84
N SER A 165 1.61 -11.11 9.16
CA SER A 165 2.09 -11.55 10.48
C SER A 165 3.56 -11.18 10.69
N ALA A 166 4.41 -11.37 9.68
CA ALA A 166 5.81 -10.96 9.71
C ALA A 166 5.96 -9.45 9.85
N LEU A 167 5.14 -8.66 9.14
CA LEU A 167 5.11 -7.22 9.22
C LEU A 167 4.68 -6.74 10.62
N LEU A 168 3.65 -7.35 11.21
CA LEU A 168 3.19 -7.04 12.56
C LEU A 168 4.30 -7.29 13.59
N LEU A 169 4.99 -8.41 13.50
CA LEU A 169 6.12 -8.74 14.37
C LEU A 169 7.24 -7.70 14.23
N LEU A 170 7.59 -7.33 13.00
CA LEU A 170 8.60 -6.32 12.71
C LEU A 170 8.22 -4.95 13.28
N ILE A 171 6.96 -4.54 13.16
CA ILE A 171 6.45 -3.28 13.74
C ILE A 171 6.57 -3.30 15.26
N ILE A 172 6.23 -4.42 15.91
CA ILE A 172 6.35 -4.57 17.37
C ILE A 172 7.82 -4.44 17.78
N VAL A 173 8.72 -5.12 17.10
CA VAL A 173 10.17 -5.03 17.36
C VAL A 173 10.67 -3.60 17.20
N LEU A 174 10.29 -2.92 16.12
CA LEU A 174 10.67 -1.52 15.88
C LEU A 174 10.08 -0.57 16.94
N ALA A 175 8.83 -0.78 17.35
CA ALA A 175 8.19 0.03 18.38
C ALA A 175 8.90 -0.13 19.73
N VAL A 176 9.22 -1.36 20.13
CA VAL A 176 9.98 -1.62 21.35
C VAL A 176 11.37 -0.97 21.26
N HIS A 177 12.06 -1.12 20.14
CA HIS A 177 13.37 -0.49 19.93
C HIS A 177 13.26 1.05 19.96
N SER A 178 12.23 1.63 19.37
CA SER A 178 12.01 3.09 19.36
C SER A 178 11.83 3.66 20.77
N ILE A 179 11.13 2.94 21.65
CA ILE A 179 10.93 3.36 23.05
C ILE A 179 12.26 3.38 23.83
N THR A 180 13.25 2.56 23.42
CA THR A 180 14.56 2.49 24.09
C THR A 180 15.54 3.57 23.62
N LEU A 181 15.19 4.35 22.59
CA LEU A 181 16.04 5.43 22.08
C LEU A 181 15.95 6.68 22.96
N SER A 182 17.08 7.36 23.14
CA SER A 182 17.14 8.68 23.78
C SER A 182 16.39 9.69 22.91
N GLY A 183 15.31 10.29 23.43
CA GLY A 183 14.44 11.21 22.71
C GLY A 183 13.06 10.64 22.33
N ALA A 184 12.73 9.44 22.78
CA ALA A 184 11.43 8.80 22.52
C ALA A 184 10.22 9.65 23.00
N LEU A 185 10.40 10.48 24.03
CA LEU A 185 9.37 11.37 24.58
C LEU A 185 9.19 12.67 23.78
N GLU A 186 10.14 13.05 22.94
CA GLU A 186 10.03 14.28 22.12
C GLU A 186 9.15 14.08 20.88
N GLY A 187 8.83 12.83 20.52
CA GLY A 187 8.02 12.46 19.36
C GLY A 187 6.52 12.27 19.67
N VAL A 188 6.11 12.39 20.93
CA VAL A 188 4.72 12.26 21.38
C VAL A 188 4.15 13.63 21.70
#